data_12e2cd0795eec38927fa4e4f3f03f562
#
_entry.id   12e2cd0795eec38927fa4e4f3f03f562
#
_cell.length_a   1.000
_cell.length_b   1.000
_cell.length_c   1.000
_cell.angle_alpha   90.00
_cell.angle_beta   90.00
_cell.angle_gamma   90.00
#
_symmetry.space_group_name_H-M   'P 1'
#
loop_
_entity.id
_entity.type
_entity.pdbx_description
1 polymer ?
#
loop_
_entity_poly.entity_id
_entity_poly.type
_entity_poly.pdbx_seq_one_letter_code
_entity_poly.pdbx_strand_id
1 'polypeptide(L)'
;TFNPHHSRAYPEHDLPAPVKVGRKLLALRPARPGASPTVLLDAGEGALGAPSVSFDGRWIYFSMARAGESFFHLYRLSADGDELERLTDGPFHDIDPAELPDGRIVFTSTRIGTFEEYHGPPSRALFVMPANGGGIRPLTHTFIFDNEPRILADGRILFIRSDNFFDRGKVETLLHAVHPDGTSGYTVVGLDLGPEYGNRLRAFNCGSPAPLPDGRIAFVTGSSIAVAEPGTAAGDWR
;
A
#
# COMPACT_ATOMS: atom_id res chain seq x y z
N THR A 1 16.42 6.87 16.54
CA THR A 1 16.77 5.78 15.61
C THR A 1 15.54 5.50 14.79
N PHE A 2 15.58 5.82 13.51
CA PHE A 2 14.50 5.53 12.58
C PHE A 2 14.30 4.02 12.53
N ASN A 3 13.16 3.55 13.02
CA ASN A 3 12.74 2.18 12.82
C ASN A 3 11.83 2.15 11.58
N PRO A 4 12.28 1.59 10.44
CA PRO A 4 11.49 1.57 9.21
C PRO A 4 10.17 0.80 9.37
N HIS A 5 10.09 -0.09 10.36
CA HIS A 5 8.84 -0.75 10.72
C HIS A 5 7.84 0.23 11.31
N HIS A 6 8.28 1.07 12.26
CA HIS A 6 7.40 2.05 12.88
C HIS A 6 6.90 3.09 11.88
N SER A 7 7.74 3.53 10.95
CA SER A 7 7.36 4.60 10.04
C SER A 7 6.36 4.19 8.94
N ARG A 8 6.25 2.91 8.65
CA ARG A 8 5.32 2.40 7.62
C ARG A 8 4.15 1.61 8.20
N ALA A 9 4.42 0.81 9.22
CA ALA A 9 3.42 -0.02 9.86
C ALA A 9 2.67 0.69 10.99
N TYR A 10 3.30 1.67 11.62
CA TYR A 10 2.78 2.34 12.82
C TYR A 10 2.71 3.85 12.58
N PRO A 11 1.67 4.37 11.92
CA PRO A 11 1.44 5.80 11.95
C PRO A 11 1.22 6.18 13.40
N GLU A 12 1.94 7.17 13.87
CA GLU A 12 1.60 7.79 15.14
C GLU A 12 0.15 8.25 15.10
N HIS A 13 -0.57 8.07 16.19
CA HIS A 13 -2.04 8.18 16.24
C HIS A 13 -2.59 9.48 15.68
N ASP A 14 -1.84 10.56 15.79
CA ASP A 14 -2.28 11.91 15.46
C ASP A 14 -1.61 12.46 14.19
N LEU A 15 -0.75 11.67 13.55
CA LEU A 15 -0.08 12.10 12.33
C LEU A 15 -0.72 11.43 11.11
N PRO A 16 -0.82 12.15 10.01
CA PRO A 16 -1.13 11.55 8.72
C PRO A 16 -0.19 10.36 8.53
N ALA A 17 -0.72 9.25 8.02
CA ALA A 17 0.07 8.03 7.80
C ALA A 17 1.43 8.39 7.21
N PRO A 18 2.54 7.84 7.72
CA PRO A 18 3.89 8.14 7.27
C PRO A 18 4.18 7.52 5.90
N VAL A 19 3.29 7.78 4.99
CA VAL A 19 3.55 7.55 3.58
C VAL A 19 4.55 8.59 3.15
N LYS A 20 5.38 8.31 2.17
CA LYS A 20 6.14 9.36 1.50
C LYS A 20 5.14 10.33 0.91
N VAL A 21 4.78 11.33 1.69
CA VAL A 21 3.82 12.34 1.26
C VAL A 21 4.55 13.45 0.53
N GLY A 22 3.96 13.86 -0.57
CA GLY A 22 4.29 15.07 -1.28
C GLY A 22 3.17 16.09 -1.13
N ARG A 23 3.37 17.24 -1.69
CA ARG A 23 2.33 18.26 -1.83
C ARG A 23 1.80 18.37 -3.24
N LYS A 24 2.50 17.78 -4.22
CA LYS A 24 2.16 17.91 -5.63
C LYS A 24 2.05 16.57 -6.31
N LEU A 25 1.01 16.39 -7.09
CA LEU A 25 0.90 15.31 -8.05
C LEU A 25 1.46 15.82 -9.39
N LEU A 26 2.43 15.09 -9.92
CA LEU A 26 3.16 15.48 -11.12
C LEU A 26 2.95 14.44 -12.22
N ALA A 27 2.80 14.88 -13.45
CA ALA A 27 2.85 14.05 -14.64
C ALA A 27 4.12 14.31 -15.44
N LEU A 28 4.79 13.24 -15.86
CA LEU A 28 5.91 13.29 -16.78
C LEU A 28 5.46 12.76 -18.15
N ARG A 29 5.28 13.66 -19.12
CA ARG A 29 4.81 13.33 -20.47
C ARG A 29 5.65 14.04 -21.53
N PRO A 30 6.39 13.30 -22.36
CA PRO A 30 6.62 11.85 -22.34
C PRO A 30 7.54 11.44 -21.18
N ALA A 31 7.40 10.19 -20.71
CA ALA A 31 8.27 9.62 -19.70
C ALA A 31 9.64 9.28 -20.29
N ARG A 32 10.51 10.28 -20.40
CA ARG A 32 11.87 10.15 -20.92
C ARG A 32 12.85 11.06 -20.17
N PRO A 33 14.15 10.73 -20.14
CA PRO A 33 15.17 11.61 -19.55
C PRO A 33 15.10 13.02 -20.15
N GLY A 34 15.21 14.04 -19.29
CA GLY A 34 15.17 15.44 -19.70
C GLY A 34 13.77 16.04 -19.93
N ALA A 35 12.69 15.25 -19.83
CA ALA A 35 11.35 15.82 -19.85
C ALA A 35 11.05 16.56 -18.54
N SER A 36 10.33 17.68 -18.64
CA SER A 36 9.90 18.46 -17.49
C SER A 36 8.55 17.96 -16.95
N PRO A 37 8.40 17.75 -15.64
CA PRO A 37 7.12 17.36 -15.07
C PRO A 37 6.12 18.51 -15.10
N THR A 38 4.85 18.19 -15.35
CA THR A 38 3.71 19.10 -15.23
C THR A 38 3.01 18.86 -13.89
N VAL A 39 2.65 19.92 -13.19
CA VAL A 39 1.85 19.83 -11.96
C VAL A 39 0.40 19.60 -12.38
N LEU A 40 -0.18 18.46 -11.97
CA LEU A 40 -1.59 18.15 -12.14
C LEU A 40 -2.43 18.65 -10.95
N LEU A 41 -1.88 18.53 -9.72
CA LEU A 41 -2.55 18.96 -8.52
C LEU A 41 -1.51 19.47 -7.52
N ASP A 42 -1.81 20.57 -6.83
CA ASP A 42 -1.06 21.07 -5.68
C ASP A 42 -1.98 21.04 -4.45
N ALA A 43 -1.63 20.25 -3.45
CA ALA A 43 -2.39 20.15 -2.20
C ALA A 43 -2.14 21.33 -1.24
N GLY A 44 -1.27 22.29 -1.59
CA GLY A 44 -0.94 23.45 -0.76
C GLY A 44 -0.35 23.03 0.59
N GLU A 45 -1.02 23.39 1.68
CA GLU A 45 -0.65 23.00 3.05
C GLU A 45 -1.11 21.58 3.43
N GLY A 46 -1.80 20.88 2.53
CA GLY A 46 -2.17 19.49 2.70
C GLY A 46 -1.04 18.52 2.34
N ALA A 47 -1.37 17.26 2.24
CA ALA A 47 -0.44 16.21 1.86
C ALA A 47 -1.12 15.20 0.94
N LEU A 48 -0.40 14.66 -0.03
CA LEU A 48 -0.89 13.61 -0.92
C LEU A 48 0.19 12.54 -1.17
N GLY A 49 -0.24 11.36 -1.57
CA GLY A 49 0.67 10.25 -1.85
C GLY A 49 -0.01 9.06 -2.49
N ALA A 50 0.79 8.03 -2.75
CA ALA A 50 0.36 6.75 -3.28
C ALA A 50 -0.48 6.84 -4.57
N PRO A 51 -0.01 7.50 -5.64
CA PRO A 51 -0.76 7.59 -6.87
C PRO A 51 -0.80 6.24 -7.60
N SER A 52 -1.95 5.92 -8.18
CA SER A 52 -2.20 4.76 -9.04
C SER A 52 -3.04 5.19 -10.24
N VAL A 53 -2.67 4.74 -11.42
CA VAL A 53 -3.40 5.09 -12.65
C VAL A 53 -4.41 3.99 -12.97
N SER A 54 -5.62 4.37 -13.41
CA SER A 54 -6.64 3.43 -13.87
C SER A 54 -6.19 2.63 -15.09
N PHE A 55 -6.74 1.43 -15.28
CA PHE A 55 -6.38 0.58 -16.43
C PHE A 55 -6.63 1.25 -17.79
N ASP A 56 -7.65 2.10 -17.88
CA ASP A 56 -7.96 2.85 -19.10
C ASP A 56 -7.17 4.16 -19.23
N GLY A 57 -6.35 4.51 -18.23
CA GLY A 57 -5.52 5.70 -18.20
C GLY A 57 -6.26 7.02 -18.02
N ARG A 58 -7.59 6.99 -17.77
CA ARG A 58 -8.40 8.21 -17.61
C ARG A 58 -8.37 8.83 -16.24
N TRP A 59 -8.09 8.01 -15.19
CA TRP A 59 -8.11 8.44 -13.80
C TRP A 59 -6.79 8.19 -13.11
N ILE A 60 -6.45 9.06 -12.18
CA ILE A 60 -5.37 8.88 -11.23
C ILE A 60 -6.01 8.84 -9.85
N TYR A 61 -5.92 7.70 -9.18
CA TYR A 61 -6.34 7.51 -7.80
C TYR A 61 -5.18 7.83 -6.87
N PHE A 62 -5.44 8.46 -5.74
CA PHE A 62 -4.40 8.79 -4.75
C PHE A 62 -5.01 9.06 -3.38
N SER A 63 -4.15 9.11 -2.37
CA SER A 63 -4.51 9.48 -1.01
C SER A 63 -4.20 10.94 -0.78
N MET A 64 -5.11 11.68 -0.16
CA MET A 64 -4.87 13.08 0.19
C MET A 64 -5.53 13.43 1.53
N ALA A 65 -4.81 14.21 2.35
CA ALA A 65 -5.35 14.98 3.45
C ALA A 65 -5.27 16.46 3.06
N ARG A 66 -6.40 17.15 3.02
CA ARG A 66 -6.41 18.60 2.80
C ARG A 66 -5.87 19.35 4.02
N ALA A 67 -5.52 20.59 3.84
CA ALA A 67 -5.09 21.44 4.95
C ALA A 67 -6.10 21.41 6.12
N GLY A 68 -5.63 21.06 7.31
CA GLY A 68 -6.46 20.94 8.52
C GLY A 68 -7.20 19.60 8.68
N GLU A 69 -7.12 18.69 7.73
CA GLU A 69 -7.66 17.34 7.89
C GLU A 69 -6.66 16.43 8.63
N SER A 70 -7.17 15.66 9.59
CA SER A 70 -6.37 14.68 10.35
C SER A 70 -6.24 13.34 9.66
N PHE A 71 -7.06 13.05 8.64
CA PHE A 71 -7.14 11.76 7.99
C PHE A 71 -6.90 11.88 6.49
N PHE A 72 -6.22 10.88 5.94
CA PHE A 72 -6.11 10.71 4.49
C PHE A 72 -7.38 10.06 3.95
N HIS A 73 -7.84 10.57 2.83
CA HIS A 73 -8.97 10.01 2.10
C HIS A 73 -8.57 9.73 0.66
N LEU A 74 -9.30 8.85 0.01
CA LEU A 74 -9.09 8.56 -1.39
C LEU A 74 -9.74 9.63 -2.27
N TYR A 75 -8.99 10.00 -3.28
CA TYR A 75 -9.43 10.90 -4.34
C TYR A 75 -9.13 10.28 -5.69
N ARG A 76 -9.84 10.72 -6.71
CA ARG A 76 -9.46 10.54 -8.10
C ARG A 76 -9.37 11.88 -8.81
N LEU A 77 -8.43 11.97 -9.72
CA LEU A 77 -8.22 13.11 -10.60
C LEU A 77 -8.27 12.59 -12.05
N SER A 78 -8.96 13.29 -12.93
CA SER A 78 -8.87 12.99 -14.36
C SER A 78 -7.42 13.15 -14.85
N ALA A 79 -7.02 12.36 -15.83
CA ALA A 79 -5.63 12.35 -16.29
C ALA A 79 -5.17 13.68 -16.90
N ASP A 80 -6.09 14.54 -17.36
CA ASP A 80 -5.84 15.93 -17.80
C ASP A 80 -5.75 16.93 -16.64
N GLY A 81 -6.23 16.56 -15.44
CA GLY A 81 -6.19 17.39 -14.23
C GLY A 81 -7.44 18.24 -13.99
N ASP A 82 -8.48 18.10 -14.80
CA ASP A 82 -9.64 19.00 -14.77
C ASP A 82 -10.72 18.59 -13.77
N GLU A 83 -10.84 17.29 -13.48
CA GLU A 83 -11.87 16.75 -12.57
C GLU A 83 -11.25 16.12 -11.33
N LEU A 84 -11.50 16.71 -10.16
CA LEU A 84 -11.07 16.18 -8.85
C LEU A 84 -12.27 15.76 -8.02
N GLU A 85 -12.32 14.50 -7.63
CA GLU A 85 -13.39 13.93 -6.82
C GLU A 85 -12.85 13.23 -5.56
N ARG A 86 -13.49 13.45 -4.41
CA ARG A 86 -13.23 12.72 -3.17
C ARG A 86 -14.11 11.46 -3.14
N LEU A 87 -13.50 10.31 -2.88
CA LEU A 87 -14.17 9.01 -2.91
C LEU A 87 -14.51 8.45 -1.53
N THR A 88 -13.74 8.84 -0.50
CA THR A 88 -13.96 8.35 0.88
C THR A 88 -13.95 9.49 1.88
N ASP A 89 -14.55 9.23 3.06
CA ASP A 89 -14.66 10.16 4.17
C ASP A 89 -14.63 9.43 5.52
N GLY A 90 -14.81 10.17 6.61
CA GLY A 90 -14.90 9.66 7.98
C GLY A 90 -13.58 9.74 8.75
N PRO A 91 -13.59 9.32 10.03
CA PRO A 91 -12.42 9.41 10.92
C PRO A 91 -11.47 8.22 10.72
N PHE A 92 -11.04 7.99 9.48
CA PHE A 92 -10.20 6.86 9.07
C PHE A 92 -9.15 7.31 8.06
N HIS A 93 -7.98 6.68 8.11
CA HIS A 93 -7.04 6.76 7.01
C HIS A 93 -7.41 5.77 5.93
N ASP A 94 -7.68 6.25 4.74
CA ASP A 94 -7.83 5.48 3.51
C ASP A 94 -6.67 5.83 2.58
N ILE A 95 -5.81 4.85 2.28
CA ILE A 95 -4.55 5.06 1.57
C ILE A 95 -4.27 3.96 0.55
N ASP A 96 -3.28 4.16 -0.30
CA ASP A 96 -2.75 3.18 -1.25
C ASP A 96 -3.81 2.58 -2.20
N PRO A 97 -4.56 3.38 -2.95
CA PRO A 97 -5.57 2.86 -3.86
C PRO A 97 -4.95 2.13 -5.05
N ALA A 98 -5.60 1.05 -5.50
CA ALA A 98 -5.33 0.38 -6.77
C ALA A 98 -6.64 -0.08 -7.41
N GLU A 99 -6.77 0.07 -8.73
CA GLU A 99 -7.93 -0.40 -9.48
C GLU A 99 -7.84 -1.90 -9.73
N LEU A 100 -8.95 -2.61 -9.50
CA LEU A 100 -9.11 -4.02 -9.82
C LEU A 100 -9.56 -4.21 -11.28
N PRO A 101 -9.32 -5.37 -11.90
CA PRO A 101 -9.76 -5.63 -13.28
C PRO A 101 -11.27 -5.50 -13.52
N ASP A 102 -12.07 -5.61 -12.47
CA ASP A 102 -13.54 -5.43 -12.53
C ASP A 102 -13.98 -3.98 -12.27
N GLY A 103 -13.05 -3.04 -12.18
CA GLY A 103 -13.30 -1.61 -11.99
C GLY A 103 -13.54 -1.19 -10.54
N ARG A 104 -13.48 -2.11 -9.57
CA ARG A 104 -13.47 -1.72 -8.14
C ARG A 104 -12.11 -1.17 -7.74
N ILE A 105 -12.08 -0.45 -6.63
CA ILE A 105 -10.84 0.04 -6.02
C ILE A 105 -10.55 -0.77 -4.76
N VAL A 106 -9.36 -1.36 -4.67
CA VAL A 106 -8.81 -1.90 -3.43
C VAL A 106 -7.91 -0.87 -2.80
N PHE A 107 -7.92 -0.79 -1.48
CA PHE A 107 -7.12 0.19 -0.73
C PHE A 107 -6.85 -0.27 0.70
N THR A 108 -5.87 0.34 1.33
CA THR A 108 -5.55 0.16 2.75
C THR A 108 -6.40 1.09 3.60
N SER A 109 -6.98 0.58 4.69
CA SER A 109 -7.78 1.42 5.60
C SER A 109 -7.66 1.02 7.07
N THR A 110 -7.77 2.04 7.95
CA THR A 110 -7.93 1.84 9.40
C THR A 110 -9.37 1.57 9.82
N ARG A 111 -10.32 1.46 8.87
CA ARG A 111 -11.75 1.16 9.12
C ARG A 111 -12.01 -0.18 9.77
N ILE A 112 -11.02 -1.07 9.80
CA ILE A 112 -11.14 -2.36 10.51
C ILE A 112 -11.48 -2.18 11.99
N GLY A 113 -11.10 -1.04 12.58
CA GLY A 113 -11.51 -0.65 13.93
C GLY A 113 -10.82 -1.43 15.05
N THR A 114 -9.75 -2.16 14.74
CA THR A 114 -8.90 -2.85 15.72
C THR A 114 -7.60 -2.10 15.92
N PHE A 115 -6.83 -2.51 16.94
CA PHE A 115 -5.53 -1.93 17.26
C PHE A 115 -4.52 -3.05 17.37
N GLU A 116 -3.30 -2.75 16.95
CA GLU A 116 -2.17 -3.64 17.15
C GLU A 116 -1.86 -3.73 18.66
N GLU A 117 -1.67 -4.96 19.14
CA GLU A 117 -1.70 -5.24 20.60
C GLU A 117 -0.50 -4.72 21.37
N TYR A 118 0.66 -4.55 20.74
CA TYR A 118 1.89 -4.18 21.44
C TYR A 118 2.12 -2.69 21.54
N HIS A 119 1.82 -1.97 20.46
CA HIS A 119 2.15 -0.56 20.35
C HIS A 119 0.89 0.32 20.28
N GLY A 120 -0.29 -0.32 20.12
CA GLY A 120 -1.57 0.34 20.16
C GLY A 120 -1.94 1.21 18.93
N PRO A 121 -1.19 1.22 17.80
CA PRO A 121 -1.67 1.96 16.62
C PRO A 121 -2.89 1.26 16.00
N PRO A 122 -3.74 2.01 15.28
CA PRO A 122 -4.85 1.42 14.54
C PRO A 122 -4.36 0.39 13.53
N SER A 123 -4.92 -0.82 13.58
CA SER A 123 -4.67 -1.85 12.57
C SER A 123 -5.13 -1.38 11.20
N ARG A 124 -4.56 -1.95 10.15
CA ARG A 124 -4.93 -1.68 8.76
C ARG A 124 -5.27 -2.97 8.06
N ALA A 125 -6.30 -2.92 7.25
CA ALA A 125 -6.69 -4.02 6.40
C ALA A 125 -6.96 -3.51 4.99
N LEU A 126 -7.07 -4.42 4.04
CA LEU A 126 -7.52 -4.09 2.70
C LEU A 126 -9.04 -3.98 2.68
N PHE A 127 -9.52 -2.98 1.99
CA PHE A 127 -10.93 -2.72 1.73
C PHE A 127 -11.14 -2.59 0.23
N VAL A 128 -12.37 -2.80 -0.20
CA VAL A 128 -12.78 -2.59 -1.59
C VAL A 128 -14.04 -1.74 -1.67
N MET A 129 -14.15 -0.97 -2.75
CA MET A 129 -15.33 -0.15 -3.06
C MET A 129 -15.52 -0.03 -4.59
N PRO A 130 -16.71 0.36 -5.08
CA PRO A 130 -16.88 0.81 -6.46
C PRO A 130 -16.00 2.02 -6.79
N ALA A 131 -15.62 2.19 -8.07
CA ALA A 131 -14.73 3.27 -8.51
C ALA A 131 -15.31 4.69 -8.33
N ASN A 132 -16.60 4.81 -8.17
CA ASN A 132 -17.32 6.06 -7.90
C ASN A 132 -17.58 6.32 -6.41
N GLY A 133 -16.94 5.55 -5.53
CA GLY A 133 -17.08 5.66 -4.08
C GLY A 133 -18.30 4.93 -3.52
N GLY A 134 -18.41 4.96 -2.18
CA GLY A 134 -19.49 4.27 -1.45
C GLY A 134 -19.29 2.75 -1.38
N GLY A 135 -20.23 2.05 -0.74
CA GLY A 135 -20.23 0.59 -0.68
C GLY A 135 -18.92 -0.05 -0.16
N ILE A 136 -18.21 0.65 0.71
CA ILE A 136 -16.91 0.21 1.26
C ILE A 136 -17.12 -1.04 2.10
N ARG A 137 -16.35 -2.09 1.83
CA ARG A 137 -16.38 -3.34 2.59
C ARG A 137 -14.98 -3.89 2.81
N PRO A 138 -14.72 -4.57 3.95
CA PRO A 138 -13.44 -5.20 4.18
C PRO A 138 -13.19 -6.32 3.17
N LEU A 139 -11.92 -6.49 2.80
CA LEU A 139 -11.44 -7.56 1.96
C LEU A 139 -10.58 -8.53 2.77
N THR A 140 -9.70 -7.99 3.62
CA THR A 140 -8.89 -8.79 4.53
C THR A 140 -9.23 -8.48 5.98
N HIS A 141 -8.96 -9.45 6.85
CA HIS A 141 -9.19 -9.36 8.29
C HIS A 141 -7.89 -9.69 9.00
N THR A 142 -7.23 -8.68 9.55
CA THR A 142 -5.98 -8.83 10.27
C THR A 142 -5.99 -7.96 11.52
N PHE A 143 -5.26 -8.37 12.54
CA PHE A 143 -5.01 -7.56 13.73
C PHE A 143 -3.76 -6.71 13.61
N ILE A 144 -3.07 -6.79 12.47
CA ILE A 144 -1.81 -6.11 12.22
C ILE A 144 -1.98 -5.17 11.02
N PHE A 145 -1.18 -5.32 9.98
CA PHE A 145 -1.19 -4.37 8.86
C PHE A 145 -1.12 -5.10 7.53
N ASP A 146 -2.11 -4.86 6.69
CA ASP A 146 -2.11 -5.14 5.27
C ASP A 146 -2.04 -3.81 4.53
N ASN A 147 -0.98 -3.60 3.74
CA ASN A 147 -0.67 -2.31 3.12
C ASN A 147 -0.24 -2.46 1.66
N GLU A 148 -0.25 -1.32 0.96
CA GLU A 148 0.31 -1.16 -0.37
C GLU A 148 -0.20 -2.20 -1.39
N PRO A 149 -1.52 -2.36 -1.60
CA PRO A 149 -2.04 -3.30 -2.57
C PRO A 149 -1.59 -2.96 -4.00
N ARG A 150 -1.27 -3.99 -4.77
CA ARG A 150 -0.95 -3.94 -6.19
C ARG A 150 -1.65 -5.08 -6.91
N ILE A 151 -1.88 -4.94 -8.19
CA ILE A 151 -2.60 -5.95 -8.95
C ILE A 151 -1.61 -6.77 -9.77
N LEU A 152 -1.63 -8.09 -9.56
CA LEU A 152 -0.87 -9.05 -10.35
C LEU A 152 -1.51 -9.25 -11.73
N ALA A 153 -0.73 -9.75 -12.68
CA ALA A 153 -1.21 -10.00 -14.05
C ALA A 153 -2.39 -10.98 -14.13
N ASP A 154 -2.55 -11.85 -13.14
CA ASP A 154 -3.66 -12.79 -13.03
C ASP A 154 -4.88 -12.24 -12.28
N GLY A 155 -4.85 -10.95 -11.91
CA GLY A 155 -5.93 -10.25 -11.22
C GLY A 155 -5.94 -10.40 -9.70
N ARG A 156 -5.04 -11.18 -9.10
CA ARG A 156 -4.88 -11.24 -7.65
C ARG A 156 -4.30 -9.94 -7.10
N ILE A 157 -4.55 -9.69 -5.84
CA ILE A 157 -4.06 -8.52 -5.11
C ILE A 157 -2.81 -8.93 -4.37
N LEU A 158 -1.67 -8.38 -4.76
CA LEU A 158 -0.41 -8.43 -4.04
C LEU A 158 -0.40 -7.33 -2.98
N PHE A 159 0.06 -7.62 -1.77
CA PHE A 159 0.13 -6.64 -0.70
C PHE A 159 1.21 -7.00 0.31
N ILE A 160 1.59 -6.02 1.13
CA ILE A 160 2.48 -6.23 2.24
C ILE A 160 1.66 -6.62 3.46
N ARG A 161 1.95 -7.77 4.07
CA ARG A 161 1.46 -8.12 5.40
C ARG A 161 2.59 -7.99 6.40
N SER A 162 2.34 -7.21 7.42
CA SER A 162 3.20 -7.19 8.61
C SER A 162 2.77 -8.32 9.52
N ASP A 163 3.72 -9.14 9.91
CA ASP A 163 3.50 -10.19 10.89
C ASP A 163 4.28 -9.85 12.15
N ASN A 164 3.58 -9.80 13.27
CA ASN A 164 4.16 -9.45 14.56
C ASN A 164 4.25 -10.70 15.43
N PHE A 165 5.39 -11.37 15.36
CA PHE A 165 5.66 -12.51 16.21
C PHE A 165 6.39 -12.06 17.49
N PHE A 166 5.63 -11.85 18.54
CA PHE A 166 6.16 -11.43 19.84
C PHE A 166 7.21 -12.39 20.38
N ASP A 167 6.98 -13.68 20.31
CA ASP A 167 7.90 -14.72 20.75
C ASP A 167 9.22 -14.73 19.98
N ARG A 168 9.24 -14.17 18.79
CA ARG A 168 10.44 -14.01 17.96
C ARG A 168 11.13 -12.65 18.11
N GLY A 169 10.52 -11.72 18.84
CA GLY A 169 11.07 -10.39 19.10
C GLY A 169 11.26 -9.52 17.86
N LYS A 170 10.48 -9.74 16.80
CA LYS A 170 10.61 -9.02 15.53
C LYS A 170 9.29 -8.83 14.82
N VAL A 171 9.21 -7.77 14.05
CA VAL A 171 8.14 -7.50 13.08
C VAL A 171 8.71 -7.76 11.69
N GLU A 172 8.04 -8.57 10.92
CA GLU A 172 8.38 -8.89 9.54
C GLU A 172 7.31 -8.34 8.60
N THR A 173 7.75 -7.83 7.46
CA THR A 173 6.86 -7.47 6.38
C THR A 173 7.14 -8.38 5.19
N LEU A 174 6.14 -9.17 4.82
CA LEU A 174 6.20 -10.15 3.74
C LEU A 174 5.23 -9.76 2.62
N LEU A 175 5.47 -10.28 1.44
CA LEU A 175 4.56 -10.12 0.31
C LEU A 175 3.54 -11.26 0.28
N HIS A 176 2.28 -10.89 0.36
CA HIS A 176 1.13 -11.78 0.31
C HIS A 176 0.29 -11.51 -0.94
N ALA A 177 -0.50 -12.49 -1.33
CA ALA A 177 -1.53 -12.30 -2.35
C ALA A 177 -2.86 -12.90 -1.91
N VAL A 178 -3.95 -12.31 -2.41
CA VAL A 178 -5.32 -12.73 -2.15
C VAL A 178 -6.17 -12.52 -3.41
N HIS A 179 -7.21 -13.32 -3.60
CA HIS A 179 -8.19 -13.06 -4.65
C HIS A 179 -9.03 -11.81 -4.37
N PRO A 180 -9.59 -11.15 -5.41
CA PRO A 180 -10.42 -9.95 -5.25
C PRO A 180 -11.72 -10.15 -4.45
N ASP A 181 -12.06 -11.37 -4.10
CA ASP A 181 -13.16 -11.73 -3.20
C ASP A 181 -12.72 -11.99 -1.75
N GLY A 182 -11.41 -11.90 -1.46
CA GLY A 182 -10.82 -12.13 -0.15
C GLY A 182 -10.44 -13.58 0.14
N THR A 183 -10.58 -14.49 -0.83
CA THR A 183 -10.27 -15.92 -0.66
C THR A 183 -8.82 -16.24 -1.03
N SER A 184 -8.35 -17.42 -0.59
CA SER A 184 -7.06 -18.01 -0.97
C SER A 184 -5.85 -17.09 -0.74
N GLY A 185 -5.78 -16.49 0.44
CA GLY A 185 -4.61 -15.71 0.86
C GLY A 185 -3.39 -16.61 1.10
N TYR A 186 -2.23 -16.21 0.58
CA TYR A 186 -0.97 -16.93 0.79
C TYR A 186 0.24 -15.98 0.68
N THR A 187 1.38 -16.42 1.24
CA THR A 187 2.66 -15.71 1.11
C THR A 187 3.27 -15.94 -0.28
N VAL A 188 3.56 -14.86 -0.98
CA VAL A 188 4.14 -14.88 -2.33
C VAL A 188 5.66 -14.83 -2.30
N VAL A 189 6.22 -13.96 -1.45
CA VAL A 189 7.67 -13.82 -1.25
C VAL A 189 7.94 -13.72 0.24
N GLY A 190 8.96 -14.39 0.71
CA GLY A 190 9.32 -14.42 2.10
C GLY A 190 8.61 -15.52 2.89
N LEU A 191 8.50 -16.73 2.33
CA LEU A 191 7.89 -17.88 3.01
C LEU A 191 8.44 -18.03 4.42
N ASP A 192 7.55 -18.27 5.40
CA ASP A 192 7.92 -18.59 6.77
C ASP A 192 8.70 -19.91 6.79
N LEU A 193 9.98 -19.82 7.13
CA LEU A 193 10.88 -20.97 7.19
C LEU A 193 10.80 -21.73 8.53
N GLY A 194 9.87 -21.33 9.41
CA GLY A 194 9.66 -21.95 10.71
C GLY A 194 10.60 -21.49 11.83
N PRO A 195 10.37 -21.95 13.06
CA PRO A 195 11.07 -21.46 14.25
C PRO A 195 12.57 -21.77 14.28
N GLU A 196 13.05 -22.78 13.57
CA GLU A 196 14.45 -23.13 13.48
C GLU A 196 15.31 -22.06 12.78
N TYR A 197 14.68 -21.19 12.00
CA TYR A 197 15.30 -20.06 11.32
C TYR A 197 15.19 -18.75 12.11
N GLY A 198 14.45 -18.72 13.22
CA GLY A 198 14.04 -17.52 13.94
C GLY A 198 15.17 -16.57 14.35
N ASN A 199 16.37 -17.06 14.61
CA ASN A 199 17.53 -16.22 14.98
C ASN A 199 18.40 -15.84 13.78
N ARG A 200 18.15 -16.35 12.58
CA ARG A 200 18.94 -16.09 11.39
C ARG A 200 18.23 -15.22 10.38
N LEU A 201 16.92 -15.12 10.49
CA LEU A 201 16.12 -14.25 9.65
C LEU A 201 16.33 -12.81 10.16
N ARG A 202 17.14 -12.07 9.45
CA ARG A 202 17.10 -10.62 9.55
C ARG A 202 15.70 -10.21 9.15
N ALA A 203 15.09 -9.32 9.92
CA ALA A 203 13.77 -8.79 9.61
C ALA A 203 13.66 -8.45 8.11
N PHE A 204 12.88 -9.22 7.39
CA PHE A 204 12.63 -8.96 5.98
C PHE A 204 11.62 -7.83 5.89
N ASN A 205 12.08 -6.72 5.37
CA ASN A 205 11.28 -5.54 5.16
C ASN A 205 10.99 -5.43 3.68
N CYS A 206 9.94 -6.07 3.24
CA CYS A 206 9.40 -5.82 1.92
C CYS A 206 8.58 -4.53 1.94
N GLY A 207 8.83 -3.64 1.01
CA GLY A 207 8.08 -2.42 0.83
C GLY A 207 7.98 -2.02 -0.63
N SER A 208 6.98 -1.21 -0.97
CA SER A 208 6.77 -0.67 -2.32
C SER A 208 6.78 -1.76 -3.41
N PRO A 209 5.96 -2.82 -3.29
CA PRO A 209 5.94 -3.90 -4.25
C PRO A 209 5.47 -3.39 -5.62
N ALA A 210 6.12 -3.88 -6.68
CA ALA A 210 5.80 -3.55 -8.06
C ALA A 210 5.82 -4.83 -8.91
N PRO A 211 4.65 -5.34 -9.33
CA PRO A 211 4.59 -6.43 -10.30
C PRO A 211 5.27 -6.03 -11.61
N LEU A 212 6.09 -6.93 -12.15
CA LEU A 212 6.79 -6.73 -13.41
C LEU A 212 6.06 -7.47 -14.55
N PRO A 213 6.21 -7.01 -15.80
CA PRO A 213 5.53 -7.62 -16.94
C PRO A 213 5.90 -9.09 -17.20
N ASP A 214 7.05 -9.54 -16.71
CA ASP A 214 7.53 -10.93 -16.82
C ASP A 214 7.05 -11.84 -15.68
N GLY A 215 6.18 -11.34 -14.80
CA GLY A 215 5.61 -12.10 -13.68
C GLY A 215 6.43 -12.05 -12.39
N ARG A 216 7.63 -11.46 -12.43
CA ARG A 216 8.43 -11.22 -11.23
C ARG A 216 7.88 -10.03 -10.44
N ILE A 217 8.36 -9.87 -9.22
CA ILE A 217 7.98 -8.79 -8.33
C ILE A 217 9.24 -8.05 -7.91
N ALA A 218 9.29 -6.75 -8.19
CA ALA A 218 10.29 -5.86 -7.61
C ALA A 218 9.77 -5.31 -6.29
N PHE A 219 10.64 -5.14 -5.30
CA PHE A 219 10.29 -4.53 -4.01
C PHE A 219 11.50 -3.92 -3.34
N VAL A 220 11.28 -3.03 -2.39
CA VAL A 220 12.33 -2.43 -1.57
C VAL A 220 12.55 -3.30 -0.35
N THR A 221 13.81 -3.62 -0.06
CA THR A 221 14.23 -4.28 1.18
C THR A 221 15.44 -3.57 1.77
N GLY A 222 15.30 -3.03 2.98
CA GLY A 222 16.33 -2.14 3.55
C GLY A 222 16.57 -0.91 2.68
N SER A 223 17.79 -0.76 2.17
CA SER A 223 18.19 0.33 1.25
C SER A 223 18.30 -0.11 -0.22
N SER A 224 17.92 -1.34 -0.53
CA SER A 224 18.11 -1.97 -1.84
C SER A 224 16.78 -2.26 -2.52
N ILE A 225 16.82 -2.40 -3.84
CA ILE A 225 15.72 -2.96 -4.62
C ILE A 225 16.06 -4.43 -4.88
N ALA A 226 15.13 -5.30 -4.57
CA ALA A 226 15.20 -6.73 -4.86
C ALA A 226 14.17 -7.12 -5.91
N VAL A 227 14.43 -8.21 -6.61
CA VAL A 227 13.50 -8.83 -7.55
C VAL A 227 13.40 -10.32 -7.22
N ALA A 228 12.18 -10.83 -7.12
CA ALA A 228 11.92 -12.23 -6.84
C ALA A 228 10.82 -12.79 -7.74
N GLU A 229 10.86 -14.10 -7.95
CA GLU A 229 9.75 -14.85 -8.50
C GLU A 229 8.74 -15.18 -7.39
N PRO A 230 7.44 -15.30 -7.70
CA PRO A 230 6.47 -15.83 -6.76
C PRO A 230 6.90 -17.20 -6.21
N GLY A 231 6.82 -17.38 -4.89
CA GLY A 231 7.28 -18.61 -4.22
C GLY A 231 8.74 -18.55 -3.75
N THR A 232 9.45 -17.46 -3.98
CA THR A 232 10.83 -17.28 -3.51
C THR A 232 10.87 -17.23 -1.98
N ALA A 233 11.73 -18.06 -1.39
CA ALA A 233 11.97 -18.04 0.06
C ALA A 233 12.69 -16.76 0.49
N ALA A 234 12.55 -16.43 1.76
CA ALA A 234 13.21 -15.27 2.35
C ALA A 234 14.74 -15.38 2.21
N GLY A 235 15.35 -14.35 1.61
CA GLY A 235 16.80 -14.28 1.40
C GLY A 235 17.34 -14.82 0.06
N ASP A 236 16.47 -15.45 -0.76
CA ASP A 236 16.87 -15.99 -2.06
C ASP A 236 16.57 -15.05 -3.25
N TRP A 237 16.16 -13.83 -2.96
CA TRP A 237 15.96 -12.80 -3.99
C TRP A 237 17.26 -12.13 -4.43
N ARG A 238 17.25 -11.59 -5.63
CA ARG A 238 18.37 -10.89 -6.28
C ARG A 238 18.16 -9.39 -6.38
#